data_41348c9849aa8d29bfe449df8c22341e
#
_entry.id   41348c9849aa8d29bfe449df8c22341e
#
_cell.length_a   1.000
_cell.length_b   1.000
_cell.length_c   1.000
_cell.angle_alpha   90.00
_cell.angle_beta   90.00
_cell.angle_gamma   90.00
#
_symmetry.space_group_name_H-M   'P 1'
#
loop_
_entity.id
_entity.type
_entity.pdbx_description
1 polymer ?
#
loop_
_entity_poly.entity_id
_entity_poly.type
_entity_poly.pdbx_seq_one_letter_code
_entity_poly.pdbx_strand_id
1 'polypeptide(L)'
;YNVLYIYSIEGNKLEEIERVNYSLVDIVDLNGKGTYGVLVALNDGGAQTPTSKLYLYKLIDKLECVYEKSYDGACVVLEYGKVAKNQTGVYYVRTSDYSKLNAELLLKKVSGGFEEQMTSSFTYLNTASGFSNIIKDVDGDGVLDVRTLVAPVEDTKRNVAEFLQVWKSWDGDVGLDNVYGLIENATDGYDLVLPKDWLGTVRYQYV
;
A
#
# COMPACT_ATOMS: atom_id res chain seq x y z
N TYR A 1 1.81 -8.42 -18.83
CA TYR A 1 0.63 -8.45 -17.95
C TYR A 1 0.40 -9.86 -17.45
N ASN A 2 -0.01 -9.97 -16.18
CA ASN A 2 -0.56 -11.21 -15.64
C ASN A 2 -2.06 -11.27 -15.98
N VAL A 3 -2.62 -12.48 -15.99
CA VAL A 3 -4.05 -12.70 -16.26
C VAL A 3 -4.66 -13.41 -15.04
N LEU A 4 -5.67 -12.81 -14.47
CA LEU A 4 -6.52 -13.43 -13.45
C LEU A 4 -7.68 -14.14 -14.17
N TYR A 5 -7.81 -15.44 -13.90
CA TYR A 5 -8.93 -16.24 -14.38
C TYR A 5 -9.91 -16.44 -13.22
N ILE A 6 -11.18 -16.21 -13.49
CA ILE A 6 -12.25 -16.36 -12.51
C ILE A 6 -13.18 -17.47 -12.98
N TYR A 7 -13.44 -18.42 -12.10
CA TYR A 7 -14.26 -19.60 -12.36
C TYR A 7 -15.44 -19.70 -11.40
N SER A 8 -16.60 -20.16 -11.90
CA SER A 8 -17.66 -20.73 -11.07
C SER A 8 -17.41 -22.22 -10.84
N ILE A 9 -17.91 -22.71 -9.73
CA ILE A 9 -17.91 -24.13 -9.38
C ILE A 9 -19.35 -24.56 -9.21
N GLU A 10 -19.85 -25.35 -10.16
CA GLU A 10 -21.16 -25.98 -10.06
C GLU A 10 -21.01 -27.51 -10.00
N GLY A 11 -21.25 -28.06 -8.81
CA GLY A 11 -20.98 -29.48 -8.56
C GLY A 11 -19.48 -29.78 -8.74
N ASN A 12 -19.13 -30.63 -9.71
CA ASN A 12 -17.74 -31.00 -10.03
C ASN A 12 -17.19 -30.33 -11.30
N LYS A 13 -17.87 -29.31 -11.80
CA LYS A 13 -17.47 -28.60 -13.03
C LYS A 13 -16.95 -27.23 -12.68
N LEU A 14 -15.83 -26.85 -13.32
CA LEU A 14 -15.28 -25.51 -13.35
C LEU A 14 -15.69 -24.87 -14.67
N GLU A 15 -16.32 -23.71 -14.60
CA GLU A 15 -16.66 -22.89 -15.76
C GLU A 15 -15.99 -21.53 -15.63
N GLU A 16 -15.24 -21.15 -16.66
CA GLU A 16 -14.59 -19.83 -16.70
C GLU A 16 -15.65 -18.74 -16.88
N ILE A 17 -15.73 -17.82 -15.92
CA ILE A 17 -16.65 -16.68 -15.95
C ILE A 17 -16.01 -15.52 -16.71
N GLU A 18 -14.74 -15.19 -16.38
CA GLU A 18 -14.08 -13.96 -16.84
C GLU A 18 -12.56 -14.04 -16.74
N ARG A 19 -11.89 -13.16 -17.47
CA ARG A 19 -10.44 -12.91 -17.40
C ARG A 19 -10.17 -11.43 -17.25
N VAL A 20 -9.25 -11.09 -16.36
CA VAL A 20 -8.84 -9.71 -16.15
C VAL A 20 -7.32 -9.61 -16.18
N ASN A 21 -6.79 -8.69 -16.99
CA ASN A 21 -5.36 -8.35 -16.92
C ASN A 21 -5.06 -7.57 -15.65
N TYR A 22 -3.94 -7.85 -15.02
CA TYR A 22 -3.54 -7.15 -13.80
C TYR A 22 -2.02 -6.99 -13.68
N SER A 23 -1.62 -6.00 -12.92
CA SER A 23 -0.26 -5.84 -12.40
C SER A 23 -0.22 -6.21 -10.91
N LEU A 24 -1.22 -5.76 -10.16
CA LEU A 24 -1.48 -6.11 -8.76
C LEU A 24 -2.97 -6.44 -8.60
N VAL A 25 -3.27 -7.35 -7.69
CA VAL A 25 -4.66 -7.77 -7.40
C VAL A 25 -4.84 -8.05 -5.92
N ASP A 26 -6.00 -7.71 -5.40
CA ASP A 26 -6.43 -8.04 -4.04
C ASP A 26 -7.91 -8.43 -4.02
N ILE A 27 -8.33 -9.14 -2.99
CA ILE A 27 -9.70 -9.55 -2.78
C ILE A 27 -10.29 -8.74 -1.63
N VAL A 28 -11.40 -8.06 -1.90
CA VAL A 28 -12.04 -7.17 -0.94
C VAL A 28 -13.39 -7.70 -0.49
N ASP A 29 -13.68 -7.65 0.81
CA ASP A 29 -15.03 -7.88 1.32
C ASP A 29 -15.85 -6.59 1.17
N LEU A 30 -16.80 -6.58 0.22
CA LEU A 30 -17.57 -5.39 -0.14
C LEU A 30 -18.56 -4.94 0.93
N ASN A 31 -19.01 -5.82 1.80
CA ASN A 31 -20.08 -5.51 2.76
C ASN A 31 -19.78 -5.94 4.20
N GLY A 32 -18.61 -6.52 4.47
CA GLY A 32 -18.26 -7.08 5.77
C GLY A 32 -19.05 -8.36 6.12
N LYS A 33 -19.70 -9.00 5.13
CA LYS A 33 -20.57 -10.16 5.30
C LYS A 33 -20.29 -11.27 4.29
N GLY A 34 -19.10 -11.25 3.67
CA GLY A 34 -18.68 -12.29 2.72
C GLY A 34 -19.14 -12.05 1.29
N THR A 35 -19.55 -10.84 0.92
CA THR A 35 -19.69 -10.48 -0.50
C THR A 35 -18.37 -9.93 -0.99
N TYR A 36 -17.69 -10.73 -1.80
CA TYR A 36 -16.36 -10.38 -2.27
C TYR A 36 -16.37 -9.64 -3.59
N GLY A 37 -15.37 -8.79 -3.76
CA GLY A 37 -15.00 -8.15 -5.01
C GLY A 37 -13.53 -8.36 -5.32
N VAL A 38 -13.13 -8.03 -6.52
CA VAL A 38 -11.75 -8.09 -7.00
C VAL A 38 -11.26 -6.67 -7.23
N LEU A 39 -10.22 -6.29 -6.52
CA LEU A 39 -9.52 -5.03 -6.69
C LEU A 39 -8.32 -5.28 -7.62
N VAL A 40 -8.23 -4.51 -8.69
CA VAL A 40 -7.20 -4.69 -9.72
C VAL A 40 -6.49 -3.38 -9.97
N ALA A 41 -5.18 -3.38 -9.87
CA ALA A 41 -4.36 -2.32 -10.45
C ALA A 41 -3.71 -2.82 -11.75
N LEU A 42 -3.88 -2.06 -12.81
CA LEU A 42 -3.28 -2.33 -14.11
C LEU A 42 -2.33 -1.19 -14.46
N ASN A 43 -1.04 -1.48 -14.53
CA ASN A 43 -0.06 -0.53 -15.01
C ASN A 43 -0.06 -0.48 -16.52
N ASP A 44 0.01 0.71 -17.07
CA ASP A 44 0.05 0.97 -18.51
C ASP A 44 1.08 2.08 -18.78
N GLY A 45 1.31 2.36 -20.06
CA GLY A 45 2.30 3.36 -20.46
C GLY A 45 3.73 2.81 -20.54
N GLY A 46 4.61 3.63 -21.10
CA GLY A 46 6.03 3.31 -21.22
C GLY A 46 6.82 3.67 -19.97
N ALA A 47 8.08 3.21 -19.90
CA ALA A 47 8.96 3.50 -18.77
C ALA A 47 9.19 5.00 -18.51
N GLN A 48 9.00 5.87 -19.53
CA GLN A 48 9.18 7.32 -19.41
C GLN A 48 7.92 8.05 -18.90
N THR A 49 6.74 7.48 -19.13
CA THR A 49 5.44 8.05 -18.70
C THR A 49 4.53 6.91 -18.21
N PRO A 50 4.88 6.31 -17.07
CA PRO A 50 4.04 5.24 -16.53
C PRO A 50 2.69 5.81 -16.10
N THR A 51 1.64 5.04 -16.34
CA THR A 51 0.28 5.29 -15.86
C THR A 51 -0.26 4.03 -15.24
N SER A 52 -1.32 4.17 -14.47
CA SER A 52 -2.01 3.02 -13.90
C SER A 52 -3.50 3.27 -13.75
N LYS A 53 -4.26 2.19 -13.70
CA LYS A 53 -5.69 2.22 -13.46
C LYS A 53 -6.04 1.32 -12.30
N LEU A 54 -6.91 1.80 -11.44
CA LEU A 54 -7.50 1.03 -10.36
C LEU A 54 -8.93 0.68 -10.71
N TYR A 55 -9.26 -0.59 -10.63
CA TYR A 55 -10.60 -1.13 -10.83
C TYR A 55 -11.09 -1.85 -9.60
N LEU A 56 -12.36 -1.70 -9.28
CA LEU A 56 -13.07 -2.58 -8.36
C LEU A 56 -14.15 -3.30 -9.14
N TYR A 57 -14.07 -4.61 -9.14
CA TYR A 57 -15.08 -5.49 -9.72
C TYR A 57 -15.88 -6.16 -8.61
N LYS A 58 -17.18 -6.18 -8.77
CA LYS A 58 -18.10 -6.97 -7.96
C LYS A 58 -18.40 -8.26 -8.72
N LEU A 59 -18.30 -9.38 -8.02
CA LEU A 59 -18.66 -10.67 -8.56
C LEU A 59 -20.10 -11.00 -8.11
N ILE A 60 -21.02 -11.10 -9.08
CA ILE A 60 -22.38 -11.61 -8.88
C ILE A 60 -22.47 -12.85 -9.78
N ASP A 61 -23.17 -12.77 -10.89
CA ASP A 61 -23.16 -13.81 -11.93
C ASP A 61 -22.02 -13.62 -12.94
N LYS A 62 -21.49 -12.41 -13.01
CA LYS A 62 -20.36 -11.99 -13.83
C LYS A 62 -19.60 -10.87 -13.10
N LEU A 63 -18.42 -10.52 -13.60
CA LEU A 63 -17.70 -9.35 -13.10
C LEU A 63 -18.36 -8.07 -13.60
N GLU A 64 -18.75 -7.23 -12.67
CA GLU A 64 -19.24 -5.89 -12.93
C GLU A 64 -18.24 -4.87 -12.40
N CYS A 65 -17.69 -4.00 -13.27
CA CYS A 65 -16.84 -2.91 -12.85
C CYS A 65 -17.69 -1.83 -12.15
N VAL A 66 -17.51 -1.68 -10.83
CA VAL A 66 -18.26 -0.73 -10.01
C VAL A 66 -17.45 0.51 -9.65
N TYR A 67 -16.15 0.50 -9.94
CA TYR A 67 -15.26 1.64 -9.76
C TYR A 67 -14.08 1.54 -10.73
N GLU A 68 -13.74 2.66 -11.36
CA GLU A 68 -12.55 2.83 -12.20
C GLU A 68 -11.95 4.21 -11.96
N LYS A 69 -10.62 4.26 -11.82
CA LYS A 69 -9.87 5.52 -11.74
C LYS A 69 -8.49 5.37 -12.35
N SER A 70 -8.07 6.39 -13.09
CA SER A 70 -6.74 6.49 -13.69
C SER A 70 -5.82 7.37 -12.86
N TYR A 71 -4.54 7.00 -12.82
CA TYR A 71 -3.49 7.72 -12.11
C TYR A 71 -2.24 7.86 -12.99
N ASP A 72 -1.52 8.96 -12.78
CA ASP A 72 -0.15 9.11 -13.26
C ASP A 72 0.78 8.27 -12.38
N GLY A 73 1.74 7.58 -13.00
CA GLY A 73 2.66 6.68 -12.33
C GLY A 73 2.19 5.23 -12.29
N ALA A 74 3.15 4.31 -12.15
CA ALA A 74 2.88 2.89 -11.99
C ALA A 74 2.47 2.56 -10.56
N CYS A 75 1.45 1.75 -10.38
CA CYS A 75 1.11 1.18 -9.08
C CYS A 75 2.16 0.15 -8.66
N VAL A 76 2.71 0.30 -7.47
CA VAL A 76 3.74 -0.60 -6.91
C VAL A 76 3.30 -1.32 -5.65
N VAL A 77 2.27 -0.80 -4.95
CA VAL A 77 1.62 -1.47 -3.81
C VAL A 77 0.12 -1.23 -3.90
N LEU A 78 -0.63 -2.29 -3.64
CA LEU A 78 -2.08 -2.30 -3.54
C LEU A 78 -2.45 -3.15 -2.33
N GLU A 79 -2.98 -2.51 -1.28
CA GLU A 79 -3.36 -3.18 -0.05
C GLU A 79 -4.73 -2.72 0.41
N TYR A 80 -5.65 -3.66 0.56
CA TYR A 80 -6.97 -3.43 1.11
C TYR A 80 -7.05 -3.92 2.55
N GLY A 81 -7.61 -3.11 3.43
CA GLY A 81 -7.76 -3.50 4.82
C GLY A 81 -8.47 -2.45 5.66
N LYS A 82 -8.38 -2.64 6.96
CA LYS A 82 -8.79 -1.65 7.93
C LYS A 82 -7.73 -0.55 7.97
N VAL A 83 -8.13 0.69 7.74
CA VAL A 83 -7.25 1.86 7.67
C VAL A 83 -7.42 2.82 8.84
N ALA A 84 -8.51 2.67 9.60
CA ALA A 84 -8.76 3.28 10.90
C ALA A 84 -9.76 2.42 11.69
N LYS A 85 -10.01 2.74 12.97
CA LYS A 85 -10.80 1.92 13.90
C LYS A 85 -12.12 1.37 13.32
N ASN A 86 -12.82 2.15 12.53
CA ASN A 86 -14.13 1.78 11.95
C ASN A 86 -14.20 1.98 10.44
N GLN A 87 -13.04 2.06 9.78
CA GLN A 87 -12.98 2.38 8.36
C GLN A 87 -12.11 1.35 7.65
N THR A 88 -12.61 0.91 6.49
CA THR A 88 -11.86 0.08 5.56
C THR A 88 -11.56 0.88 4.30
N GLY A 89 -10.43 0.60 3.70
CA GLY A 89 -9.98 1.32 2.53
C GLY A 89 -8.87 0.61 1.78
N VAL A 90 -8.27 1.32 0.87
CA VAL A 90 -7.16 0.86 0.05
C VAL A 90 -6.03 1.85 0.16
N TYR A 91 -4.84 1.37 0.42
CA TYR A 91 -3.62 2.09 0.10
C TYR A 91 -3.19 1.72 -1.32
N TYR A 92 -3.15 2.74 -2.16
CA TYR A 92 -2.71 2.66 -3.55
C TYR A 92 -1.42 3.47 -3.69
N VAL A 93 -0.29 2.76 -3.75
CA VAL A 93 1.03 3.41 -3.82
C VAL A 93 1.53 3.39 -5.24
N ARG A 94 1.88 4.55 -5.75
CA ARG A 94 2.35 4.74 -7.13
C ARG A 94 3.67 5.48 -7.21
N THR A 95 4.36 5.30 -8.31
CA THR A 95 5.63 5.99 -8.61
C THR A 95 5.73 6.34 -10.08
N SER A 96 6.38 7.49 -10.36
CA SER A 96 6.68 7.90 -11.74
C SER A 96 8.12 7.59 -12.14
N ASP A 97 9.03 7.53 -11.16
CA ASP A 97 10.47 7.43 -11.40
C ASP A 97 11.22 6.53 -10.42
N TYR A 98 10.46 5.79 -9.59
CA TYR A 98 10.97 4.90 -8.55
C TYR A 98 11.79 5.58 -7.43
N SER A 99 11.90 6.93 -7.45
CA SER A 99 12.56 7.70 -6.40
C SER A 99 11.59 8.33 -5.41
N LYS A 100 10.37 8.61 -5.87
CA LYS A 100 9.27 9.15 -5.07
C LYS A 100 8.06 8.26 -5.15
N LEU A 101 7.47 8.04 -4.00
CA LEU A 101 6.20 7.32 -3.88
C LEU A 101 5.10 8.29 -3.51
N ASN A 102 3.93 8.07 -4.08
CA ASN A 102 2.70 8.73 -3.69
C ASN A 102 1.75 7.63 -3.18
N ALA A 103 1.41 7.69 -1.91
CA ALA A 103 0.41 6.83 -1.32
C ALA A 103 -0.93 7.57 -1.32
N GLU A 104 -1.88 7.02 -2.03
CA GLU A 104 -3.28 7.44 -2.02
C GLU A 104 -4.03 6.58 -1.01
N LEU A 105 -4.74 7.23 -0.10
CA LEU A 105 -5.69 6.54 0.77
C LEU A 105 -7.09 6.71 0.19
N LEU A 106 -7.73 5.59 -0.10
CA LEU A 106 -9.06 5.51 -0.66
C LEU A 106 -9.98 4.81 0.34
N LEU A 107 -10.96 5.54 0.90
CA LEU A 107 -11.95 4.94 1.79
C LEU A 107 -13.05 4.26 1.01
N LYS A 108 -13.45 3.10 1.49
CA LYS A 108 -14.57 2.36 0.94
C LYS A 108 -15.90 3.04 1.24
N LYS A 109 -16.71 3.26 0.21
CA LYS A 109 -18.07 3.78 0.33
C LYS A 109 -19.10 2.67 0.55
N VAL A 110 -20.13 2.96 1.31
CA VAL A 110 -21.29 2.07 1.49
C VAL A 110 -22.04 1.83 0.16
N SER A 111 -22.06 2.83 -0.71
CA SER A 111 -22.68 2.77 -2.03
C SER A 111 -21.88 1.98 -3.08
N GLY A 112 -20.71 1.49 -2.71
CA GLY A 112 -19.73 0.88 -3.61
C GLY A 112 -18.68 1.89 -4.11
N GLY A 113 -17.52 1.39 -4.53
CA GLY A 113 -16.37 2.21 -4.94
C GLY A 113 -15.63 2.84 -3.75
N PHE A 114 -14.83 3.86 -4.07
CA PHE A 114 -13.94 4.49 -3.11
C PHE A 114 -14.08 6.01 -3.14
N GLU A 115 -13.66 6.63 -2.04
CA GLU A 115 -13.48 8.07 -1.90
C GLU A 115 -12.05 8.37 -1.53
N GLU A 116 -11.41 9.27 -2.27
CA GLU A 116 -10.06 9.74 -1.93
C GLU A 116 -10.12 10.57 -0.66
N GLN A 117 -9.24 10.24 0.27
CA GLN A 117 -9.09 10.99 1.51
C GLN A 117 -7.80 11.78 1.53
N MET A 118 -6.72 11.15 1.08
CA MET A 118 -5.40 11.70 1.29
C MET A 118 -4.46 11.24 0.18
N THR A 119 -3.58 12.16 -0.23
CA THR A 119 -2.36 11.83 -0.97
C THR A 119 -1.16 12.21 -0.11
N SER A 120 -0.31 11.26 0.20
CA SER A 120 0.95 11.49 0.91
C SER A 120 2.11 11.15 -0.02
N SER A 121 3.03 12.09 -0.19
CA SER A 121 4.25 11.91 -0.99
C SER A 121 5.45 11.71 -0.08
N PHE A 122 6.26 10.71 -0.35
CA PHE A 122 7.50 10.46 0.38
C PHE A 122 8.61 9.97 -0.54
N THR A 123 9.84 10.25 -0.16
CA THR A 123 11.01 9.78 -0.89
C THR A 123 11.26 8.32 -0.55
N TYR A 124 11.32 7.48 -1.56
CA TYR A 124 11.67 6.09 -1.39
C TYR A 124 13.20 5.93 -1.53
N LEU A 125 13.83 5.51 -0.46
CA LEU A 125 15.20 5.01 -0.53
C LEU A 125 15.14 3.51 -0.76
N ASN A 126 15.74 3.05 -1.86
CA ASN A 126 15.73 1.65 -2.25
C ASN A 126 16.43 0.81 -1.18
N THR A 127 15.64 0.26 -0.27
CA THR A 127 16.12 -0.71 0.72
C THR A 127 16.09 -2.10 0.11
N ALA A 128 16.86 -3.04 0.65
CA ALA A 128 16.92 -4.41 0.18
C ALA A 128 15.55 -5.14 0.16
N SER A 129 14.58 -4.62 0.93
CA SER A 129 13.21 -5.19 1.02
C SER A 129 12.26 -4.78 -0.12
N GLY A 130 12.69 -3.92 -1.04
CA GLY A 130 11.85 -3.47 -2.16
C GLY A 130 10.55 -2.80 -1.69
N PHE A 131 9.50 -2.84 -2.52
CA PHE A 131 8.19 -2.25 -2.21
C PHE A 131 7.31 -3.12 -1.30
N SER A 132 7.72 -4.35 -0.99
CA SER A 132 6.87 -5.37 -0.37
C SER A 132 6.48 -5.11 1.09
N ASN A 133 7.04 -4.10 1.74
CA ASN A 133 6.78 -3.81 3.14
C ASN A 133 6.51 -2.32 3.39
N ILE A 134 5.82 -1.65 2.47
CA ILE A 134 5.49 -0.23 2.62
C ILE A 134 4.19 -0.06 3.40
N ILE A 135 3.24 -0.98 3.22
CA ILE A 135 1.94 -0.97 3.87
C ILE A 135 1.79 -2.28 4.65
N LYS A 136 1.57 -2.21 5.95
CA LYS A 136 1.22 -3.35 6.81
C LYS A 136 0.77 -2.85 8.19
N ASP A 137 0.08 -3.69 8.93
CA ASP A 137 -0.14 -3.52 10.38
C ASP A 137 1.19 -3.79 11.11
N VAL A 138 1.86 -2.75 11.57
CA VAL A 138 3.20 -2.86 12.16
C VAL A 138 3.18 -3.05 13.66
N ASP A 139 2.14 -2.55 14.34
CA ASP A 139 2.02 -2.60 15.81
C ASP A 139 1.01 -3.64 16.30
N GLY A 140 0.29 -4.30 15.38
CA GLY A 140 -0.63 -5.41 15.70
C GLY A 140 -2.02 -4.96 16.16
N ASP A 141 -2.42 -3.72 15.89
CA ASP A 141 -3.75 -3.19 16.24
C ASP A 141 -4.83 -3.51 15.19
N GLY A 142 -4.42 -4.14 14.12
CA GLY A 142 -5.27 -4.54 13.00
C GLY A 142 -5.54 -3.42 11.99
N VAL A 143 -4.87 -2.27 12.09
CA VAL A 143 -4.95 -1.16 11.14
C VAL A 143 -3.72 -1.17 10.25
N LEU A 144 -3.90 -0.87 8.97
CA LEU A 144 -2.79 -0.76 8.02
C LEU A 144 -2.04 0.56 8.22
N ASP A 145 -0.73 0.45 8.38
CA ASP A 145 0.20 1.56 8.51
C ASP A 145 1.01 1.78 7.25
N VAL A 146 1.43 3.02 7.04
CA VAL A 146 2.29 3.43 5.93
C VAL A 146 3.71 3.64 6.41
N ARG A 147 4.67 2.95 5.82
CA ARG A 147 6.08 3.19 6.06
C ARG A 147 6.54 4.45 5.33
N THR A 148 6.95 5.46 6.09
CA THR A 148 7.63 6.65 5.57
C THR A 148 9.10 6.55 5.91
N LEU A 149 9.98 6.77 4.93
CA LEU A 149 11.41 6.84 5.18
C LEU A 149 11.76 8.27 5.53
N VAL A 150 12.32 8.44 6.71
CA VAL A 150 12.98 9.69 7.10
C VAL A 150 14.46 9.54 6.76
N ALA A 151 15.08 10.61 6.30
CA ALA A 151 16.45 10.67 5.79
C ALA A 151 17.46 9.87 6.63
N PRO A 152 18.58 9.43 6.01
CA PRO A 152 19.64 8.74 6.74
C PRO A 152 20.10 9.60 7.90
N VAL A 153 20.40 8.95 9.01
CA VAL A 153 21.10 9.60 10.12
C VAL A 153 22.40 10.15 9.59
N GLU A 154 22.62 11.45 9.72
CA GLU A 154 23.78 12.13 9.15
C GLU A 154 25.09 11.59 9.77
N ASP A 155 25.70 10.59 9.18
CA ASP A 155 27.13 10.43 9.18
C ASP A 155 27.61 10.10 7.77
N THR A 156 27.98 11.14 7.04
CA THR A 156 28.52 11.07 5.68
C THR A 156 29.89 10.40 5.59
N LYS A 157 30.44 9.89 6.67
CA LYS A 157 31.79 9.33 6.73
C LYS A 157 31.85 7.80 6.65
N ARG A 158 30.72 7.13 6.72
CA ARG A 158 30.63 5.68 6.58
C ARG A 158 29.63 5.30 5.51
N ASN A 159 29.97 4.33 4.66
CA ASN A 159 29.04 3.65 3.74
C ASN A 159 28.10 2.71 4.53
N VAL A 160 27.51 3.18 5.61
CA VAL A 160 26.61 2.38 6.43
C VAL A 160 25.19 2.72 6.01
N ALA A 161 24.48 1.72 5.53
CA ALA A 161 23.08 1.83 5.16
C ALA A 161 22.20 1.75 6.44
N GLU A 162 22.24 2.78 7.26
CA GLU A 162 21.33 2.94 8.39
C GLU A 162 20.19 3.87 7.99
N PHE A 163 18.96 3.37 8.10
CA PHE A 163 17.77 4.11 7.74
C PHE A 163 16.80 4.13 8.90
N LEU A 164 16.40 5.34 9.29
CA LEU A 164 15.24 5.50 10.16
C LEU A 164 13.99 5.32 9.31
N GLN A 165 13.21 4.31 9.63
CA GLN A 165 11.88 4.07 9.08
C GLN A 165 10.86 4.56 10.11
N VAL A 166 9.92 5.38 9.66
CA VAL A 166 8.79 5.80 10.49
C VAL A 166 7.52 5.23 9.88
N TRP A 167 6.76 4.55 10.69
CA TRP A 167 5.45 4.04 10.34
C TRP A 167 4.38 4.97 10.88
N LYS A 168 3.39 5.21 10.07
CA LYS A 168 2.30 6.13 10.39
C LYS A 168 0.97 5.47 10.10
N SER A 169 0.03 5.68 11.01
CA SER A 169 -1.38 5.31 10.83
C SER A 169 -2.20 6.52 10.44
N TRP A 170 -3.25 6.33 9.67
CA TRP A 170 -4.20 7.39 9.41
C TRP A 170 -5.06 7.64 10.66
N ASP A 171 -5.19 8.94 11.04
CA ASP A 171 -5.90 9.36 12.24
C ASP A 171 -7.43 9.22 12.14
N GLY A 172 -7.95 8.92 10.95
CA GLY A 172 -9.38 8.77 10.68
C GLY A 172 -10.05 10.05 10.19
N ASP A 173 -9.30 11.15 10.03
CA ASP A 173 -9.84 12.46 9.65
C ASP A 173 -8.93 13.16 8.62
N VAL A 174 -7.79 13.69 9.01
CA VAL A 174 -7.03 14.62 8.17
C VAL A 174 -5.57 14.27 7.93
N GLY A 175 -5.01 13.30 8.65
CA GLY A 175 -3.57 13.10 8.61
C GLY A 175 -3.04 11.72 9.00
N LEU A 176 -1.73 11.65 9.06
CA LEU A 176 -1.00 10.46 9.48
C LEU A 176 -0.28 10.73 10.79
N ASP A 177 -0.60 9.94 11.80
CA ASP A 177 0.08 9.94 13.09
C ASP A 177 1.23 8.94 13.12
N ASN A 178 2.31 9.28 13.82
CA ASN A 178 3.40 8.35 14.06
C ASN A 178 2.95 7.22 14.99
N VAL A 179 3.18 5.98 14.62
CA VAL A 179 2.87 4.81 15.46
C VAL A 179 4.10 4.00 15.83
N TYR A 180 5.11 3.97 14.94
CA TYR A 180 6.26 3.11 15.11
C TYR A 180 7.49 3.69 14.44
N GLY A 181 8.66 3.51 15.03
CA GLY A 181 9.96 3.84 14.46
C GLY A 181 10.91 2.65 14.48
N LEU A 182 11.71 2.51 13.43
CA LEU A 182 12.71 1.48 13.30
C LEU A 182 13.99 2.07 12.71
N ILE A 183 15.13 1.83 13.37
CA ILE A 183 16.44 2.01 12.74
C ILE A 183 16.91 0.64 12.30
N GLU A 184 16.94 0.45 10.98
CA GLU A 184 17.48 -0.76 10.35
C GLU A 184 18.95 -0.55 10.02
N ASN A 185 19.82 -1.39 10.55
CA ASN A 185 21.23 -1.46 10.16
C ASN A 185 21.48 -2.78 9.40
N ALA A 186 21.40 -2.68 8.07
CA ALA A 186 21.60 -3.84 7.21
C ALA A 186 23.05 -4.34 7.19
N THR A 187 24.02 -3.52 7.58
CA THR A 187 25.44 -3.87 7.58
C THR A 187 25.79 -4.75 8.78
N ASP A 188 25.34 -4.37 9.96
CA ASP A 188 25.63 -5.09 11.21
C ASP A 188 24.50 -6.07 11.61
N GLY A 189 23.38 -6.03 10.89
CA GLY A 189 22.28 -6.98 11.01
C GLY A 189 21.44 -6.79 12.28
N TYR A 190 21.21 -5.55 12.72
CA TYR A 190 20.32 -5.28 13.84
C TYR A 190 19.23 -4.26 13.50
N ASP A 191 18.12 -4.35 14.22
CA ASP A 191 17.01 -3.42 14.19
C ASP A 191 16.83 -2.81 15.58
N LEU A 192 16.76 -1.48 15.64
CA LEU A 192 16.44 -0.75 16.88
C LEU A 192 15.04 -0.16 16.77
N VAL A 193 14.14 -0.66 17.61
CA VAL A 193 12.78 -0.13 17.72
C VAL A 193 12.78 1.17 18.52
N LEU A 194 12.17 2.21 17.97
CA LEU A 194 12.01 3.50 18.62
C LEU A 194 10.55 3.68 19.08
N PRO A 195 10.32 3.95 20.37
CA PRO A 195 9.00 4.36 20.84
C PRO A 195 8.49 5.58 20.07
N LYS A 196 7.18 5.65 19.81
CA LYS A 196 6.60 6.75 19.04
C LYS A 196 6.92 8.14 19.61
N ASP A 197 6.98 8.24 20.94
CA ASP A 197 7.28 9.51 21.65
C ASP A 197 8.73 9.98 21.47
N TRP A 198 9.60 9.12 20.95
CA TRP A 198 10.98 9.45 20.61
C TRP A 198 11.12 9.99 19.19
N LEU A 199 10.13 9.73 18.34
CA LEU A 199 10.17 10.15 16.94
C LEU A 199 10.15 11.67 16.85
N GLY A 200 11.20 12.22 16.20
CA GLY A 200 11.40 13.65 16.08
C GLY A 200 12.03 14.33 17.32
N THR A 201 12.21 13.60 18.44
CA THR A 201 12.80 14.16 19.67
C THR A 201 14.20 13.63 19.95
N VAL A 202 14.54 12.45 19.48
CA VAL A 202 15.88 11.86 19.65
C VAL A 202 16.69 11.98 18.35
N ARG A 203 17.99 12.17 18.55
CA ARG A 203 18.96 12.08 17.46
C ARG A 203 19.82 10.86 17.71
N TYR A 204 19.91 10.01 16.71
CA TYR A 204 20.87 8.92 16.70
C TYR A 204 22.22 9.48 16.24
N GLN A 205 23.27 9.20 16.98
CA GLN A 205 24.64 9.57 16.58
C GLN A 205 25.56 8.37 16.79
N TYR A 206 26.26 7.99 15.77
CA TYR A 206 27.32 6.98 15.89
C TYR A 206 28.57 7.63 16.49
N VAL A 207 29.18 7.00 17.47
CA VAL A 207 30.40 7.49 18.16
C VAL A 207 31.58 6.61 17.78
#